data_9210f40a02ca51e9b80367334213369d
#
_entry.id   9210f40a02ca51e9b80367334213369d
#
_cell.length_a   1.000
_cell.length_b   1.000
_cell.length_c   1.000
_cell.angle_alpha   90.00
_cell.angle_beta   90.00
_cell.angle_gamma   90.00
#
_symmetry.space_group_name_H-M   'P 1'
#
loop_
_entity.id
_entity.type
_entity.pdbx_description
1 polymer ?
#
loop_
_entity_poly.entity_id
_entity_poly.type
_entity_poly.pdbx_seq_one_letter_code
_entity_poly.pdbx_strand_id
1 'polypeptide(L)'
;MDDTSFSGARAGARPPRETGLPFPVSRYTDPVSVRTGVRATVRHLVRGADGHPDRNPDTGRPLVSDVIGVLRSIDPLTVEDAAGTLHRIPVRAVVVLKTLPAAPVRSSDIRAVEAATAAAFPGLEHRNIGGWLARAGDGITERSNSAVPLGPGTGTSPVPLAEIHAFYRSHDLPTRLLLPDRISRPAEPLLGLPGVRRGPEIIVMTRDLGDGDVGPTALPTVPGPPVDLAGRLELRIDDQPDDEWLQLYHFRGEPLPEHALRLLAARLDGALGFARITVDGRTVAVTRGTVTAGGGRYFLGYSAVEVAPAWRRRGLGTLLGTAMLHWGAAQGAAESYLQVIATNLAGRGLYHGLGFSEHHRHRCVLIPDTV
;
A
#
# COMPACT_ATOMS: atom_id res chain seq x y z
N MET A 1 -58.11 2.77 9.20
CA MET A 1 -57.57 4.14 9.23
C MET A 1 -56.38 4.12 10.19
N ASP A 2 -55.23 3.98 9.63
CA ASP A 2 -54.12 4.87 9.83
C ASP A 2 -52.94 4.38 9.05
N ASP A 3 -52.56 5.22 8.16
CA ASP A 3 -51.55 5.09 7.15
C ASP A 3 -50.19 5.47 7.80
N THR A 4 -49.22 4.59 7.93
CA THR A 4 -47.87 4.93 8.32
C THR A 4 -46.91 4.59 7.17
N SER A 5 -46.75 5.62 6.32
CA SER A 5 -45.73 5.70 5.28
C SER A 5 -44.32 5.57 5.85
N PHE A 6 -43.62 4.51 5.52
CA PHE A 6 -42.18 4.38 5.71
C PHE A 6 -41.43 5.28 4.72
N SER A 7 -41.01 6.45 5.18
CA SER A 7 -40.05 7.31 4.53
C SER A 7 -38.65 6.74 4.72
N GLY A 8 -38.16 5.99 3.73
CA GLY A 8 -36.78 5.57 3.64
C GLY A 8 -35.87 6.74 3.31
N ALA A 9 -35.26 7.36 4.32
CA ALA A 9 -34.21 8.35 4.12
C ALA A 9 -33.01 7.68 3.42
N ARG A 10 -32.82 8.01 2.14
CA ARG A 10 -31.60 7.71 1.40
C ARG A 10 -30.43 8.43 2.08
N ALA A 11 -29.47 7.65 2.60
CA ALA A 11 -28.23 8.17 3.13
C ALA A 11 -27.59 9.12 2.11
N GLY A 12 -27.44 10.39 2.49
CA GLY A 12 -26.92 11.47 1.67
C GLY A 12 -25.51 11.13 1.18
N ALA A 13 -25.33 11.22 -0.13
CA ALA A 13 -24.02 11.16 -0.76
C ALA A 13 -23.18 12.33 -0.20
N ARG A 14 -22.06 12.00 0.44
CA ARG A 14 -21.06 12.96 0.89
C ARG A 14 -20.57 13.75 -0.32
N PRO A 15 -20.47 15.09 -0.25
CA PRO A 15 -20.01 15.89 -1.38
C PRO A 15 -18.61 15.45 -1.82
N PRO A 16 -18.29 15.52 -3.12
CA PRO A 16 -16.96 15.18 -3.63
C PRO A 16 -15.92 16.07 -2.95
N ARG A 17 -14.81 15.49 -2.53
CA ARG A 17 -13.66 16.23 -2.00
C ARG A 17 -13.17 17.19 -3.08
N GLU A 18 -12.93 18.44 -2.74
CA GLU A 18 -12.21 19.38 -3.61
C GLU A 18 -10.79 18.82 -3.83
N THR A 19 -10.56 18.29 -5.02
CA THR A 19 -9.34 17.57 -5.35
C THR A 19 -8.33 18.42 -6.12
N GLY A 20 -8.69 19.68 -6.45
CA GLY A 20 -7.92 20.53 -7.37
C GLY A 20 -7.90 20.04 -8.83
N LEU A 21 -8.56 18.92 -9.12
CA LEU A 21 -8.72 18.38 -10.46
C LEU A 21 -10.02 18.86 -11.08
N PRO A 22 -10.07 19.13 -12.41
CA PRO A 22 -11.23 19.68 -13.08
C PRO A 22 -12.38 18.67 -13.27
N PHE A 23 -12.25 17.46 -12.75
CA PHE A 23 -13.22 16.37 -12.86
C PHE A 23 -13.31 15.52 -11.57
N PRO A 24 -14.44 14.81 -11.36
CA PRO A 24 -14.62 13.95 -10.20
C PRO A 24 -13.65 12.77 -10.19
N VAL A 25 -13.08 12.47 -9.03
CA VAL A 25 -12.29 11.25 -8.79
C VAL A 25 -13.00 10.33 -7.81
N SER A 26 -12.75 9.03 -7.95
CA SER A 26 -13.30 8.00 -7.06
C SER A 26 -12.84 8.25 -5.62
N ARG A 27 -13.72 7.99 -4.64
CA ARG A 27 -13.37 8.02 -3.20
C ARG A 27 -12.22 7.09 -2.83
N TYR A 28 -11.92 6.11 -3.68
CA TYR A 28 -10.82 5.14 -3.53
C TYR A 28 -9.56 5.56 -4.28
N THR A 29 -9.58 6.71 -4.96
CA THR A 29 -8.44 7.26 -5.68
C THR A 29 -7.85 8.40 -4.86
N ASP A 30 -6.54 8.34 -4.64
CA ASP A 30 -5.81 9.49 -4.12
C ASP A 30 -5.69 10.53 -5.26
N PRO A 31 -6.20 11.76 -5.08
CA PRO A 31 -6.05 12.81 -6.08
C PRO A 31 -4.60 13.05 -6.50
N VAL A 32 -3.63 12.91 -5.58
CA VAL A 32 -2.19 13.05 -5.86
C VAL A 32 -1.67 11.95 -6.81
N SER A 33 -2.36 10.80 -6.86
CA SER A 33 -1.99 9.72 -7.78
C SER A 33 -2.45 9.97 -9.23
N VAL A 34 -3.32 10.94 -9.47
CA VAL A 34 -3.84 11.27 -10.81
C VAL A 34 -2.79 12.10 -11.57
N ARG A 35 -1.98 11.43 -12.36
CA ARG A 35 -0.90 12.03 -13.15
C ARG A 35 -0.73 11.30 -14.47
N THR A 36 -0.05 11.93 -15.43
CA THR A 36 0.32 11.28 -16.69
C THR A 36 1.17 10.03 -16.44
N GLY A 37 1.00 9.01 -17.28
CA GLY A 37 1.67 7.72 -17.14
C GLY A 37 0.96 6.71 -16.24
N VAL A 38 -0.02 7.11 -15.44
CA VAL A 38 -0.79 6.16 -14.59
C VAL A 38 -1.89 5.48 -15.38
N ARG A 39 -2.10 4.20 -15.10
CA ARG A 39 -3.27 3.49 -15.62
C ARG A 39 -4.53 3.94 -14.86
N ALA A 40 -5.59 4.24 -15.61
CA ALA A 40 -6.84 4.69 -15.04
C ALA A 40 -8.06 4.11 -15.78
N THR A 41 -9.20 4.13 -15.12
CA THR A 41 -10.50 4.01 -15.78
C THR A 41 -11.22 5.35 -15.65
N VAL A 42 -11.78 5.81 -16.76
CA VAL A 42 -12.59 7.03 -16.81
C VAL A 42 -13.99 6.66 -17.26
N ARG A 43 -14.94 6.75 -16.34
CA ARG A 43 -16.36 6.64 -16.66
C ARG A 43 -16.85 7.98 -17.16
N HIS A 44 -17.47 8.00 -18.33
CA HIS A 44 -17.98 9.22 -18.94
C HIS A 44 -19.35 9.01 -19.57
N LEU A 45 -20.09 10.10 -19.71
CA LEU A 45 -21.37 10.13 -20.43
C LEU A 45 -21.15 9.91 -21.92
N VAL A 46 -21.91 9.01 -22.51
CA VAL A 46 -22.01 8.85 -23.98
C VAL A 46 -22.90 10.00 -24.47
N ARG A 47 -22.48 10.66 -25.56
CA ARG A 47 -23.20 11.79 -26.16
C ARG A 47 -23.56 11.49 -27.60
N GLY A 48 -24.79 11.81 -27.94
CA GLY A 48 -25.25 11.76 -29.32
C GLY A 48 -24.66 12.88 -30.19
N ALA A 49 -24.97 12.84 -31.47
CA ALA A 49 -24.55 13.83 -32.45
C ALA A 49 -25.02 15.27 -32.13
N ASP A 50 -26.13 15.40 -31.36
CA ASP A 50 -26.68 16.64 -30.88
C ASP A 50 -25.95 17.20 -29.64
N GLY A 51 -24.95 16.48 -29.15
CA GLY A 51 -24.15 16.85 -27.97
C GLY A 51 -24.84 16.62 -26.61
N HIS A 52 -26.07 16.10 -26.60
CA HIS A 52 -26.76 15.71 -25.38
C HIS A 52 -26.36 14.31 -24.92
N PRO A 53 -26.43 13.99 -23.61
CA PRO A 53 -26.20 12.63 -23.14
C PRO A 53 -27.25 11.67 -23.71
N ASP A 54 -26.79 10.60 -24.35
CA ASP A 54 -27.65 9.50 -24.76
C ASP A 54 -28.30 8.87 -23.53
N ARG A 55 -29.52 8.36 -23.71
CA ARG A 55 -30.27 7.74 -22.62
C ARG A 55 -30.63 6.31 -22.97
N ASN A 56 -30.61 5.47 -21.98
CA ASN A 56 -31.13 4.11 -22.09
C ASN A 56 -32.65 4.18 -22.34
N PRO A 57 -33.15 3.58 -23.44
CA PRO A 57 -34.56 3.69 -23.81
C PRO A 57 -35.53 3.11 -22.78
N ASP A 58 -35.10 2.08 -22.03
CA ASP A 58 -35.95 1.37 -21.06
C ASP A 58 -35.98 2.07 -19.69
N THR A 59 -34.87 2.72 -19.28
CA THR A 59 -34.73 3.28 -17.93
C THR A 59 -34.69 4.78 -17.89
N GLY A 60 -34.55 5.47 -19.05
CA GLY A 60 -34.38 6.91 -19.16
C GLY A 60 -33.07 7.44 -18.56
N ARG A 61 -32.21 6.60 -18.02
CA ARG A 61 -30.95 7.00 -17.40
C ARG A 61 -29.88 7.33 -18.45
N PRO A 62 -29.00 8.31 -18.19
CA PRO A 62 -27.88 8.59 -19.09
C PRO A 62 -27.03 7.35 -19.34
N LEU A 63 -26.66 7.12 -20.59
CA LEU A 63 -25.71 6.08 -20.95
C LEU A 63 -24.32 6.52 -20.55
N VAL A 64 -23.55 5.59 -19.98
CA VAL A 64 -22.16 5.78 -19.59
C VAL A 64 -21.28 4.73 -20.27
N SER A 65 -20.04 5.11 -20.54
CA SER A 65 -19.02 4.21 -21.04
C SER A 65 -17.76 4.35 -20.19
N ASP A 66 -16.95 3.30 -20.14
CA ASP A 66 -15.68 3.28 -19.42
C ASP A 66 -14.52 3.17 -20.43
N VAL A 67 -13.58 4.10 -20.35
CA VAL A 67 -12.29 4.00 -21.03
C VAL A 67 -11.23 3.58 -20.01
N ILE A 68 -10.51 2.50 -20.31
CA ILE A 68 -9.44 1.96 -19.47
C ILE A 68 -8.12 2.06 -20.23
N GLY A 69 -7.14 2.71 -19.63
CA GLY A 69 -5.84 2.88 -20.29
C GLY A 69 -4.87 3.72 -19.48
N VAL A 70 -3.86 4.22 -20.14
CA VAL A 70 -2.83 5.08 -19.54
C VAL A 70 -3.19 6.55 -19.74
N LEU A 71 -3.18 7.34 -18.68
CA LEU A 71 -3.36 8.79 -18.76
C LEU A 71 -2.20 9.42 -19.51
N ARG A 72 -2.48 10.00 -20.68
CA ARG A 72 -1.49 10.73 -21.49
C ARG A 72 -1.52 12.23 -21.25
N SER A 73 -2.68 12.77 -20.85
CA SER A 73 -2.84 14.17 -20.47
C SER A 73 -3.99 14.30 -19.46
N ILE A 74 -3.91 15.28 -18.57
CA ILE A 74 -4.98 15.64 -17.62
C ILE A 74 -5.82 16.78 -18.19
N ASP A 75 -5.22 17.69 -18.95
CA ASP A 75 -5.89 18.79 -19.63
C ASP A 75 -5.29 18.95 -21.05
N PRO A 76 -6.04 18.64 -22.12
CA PRO A 76 -7.32 17.92 -22.12
C PRO A 76 -7.19 16.47 -21.61
N LEU A 77 -8.19 15.97 -20.90
CA LEU A 77 -8.13 14.59 -20.38
C LEU A 77 -8.04 13.57 -21.51
N THR A 78 -6.92 12.89 -21.59
CA THR A 78 -6.62 11.94 -22.67
C THR A 78 -6.14 10.62 -22.09
N VAL A 79 -6.77 9.52 -22.50
CA VAL A 79 -6.45 8.15 -22.11
C VAL A 79 -6.08 7.36 -23.34
N GLU A 80 -4.95 6.65 -23.30
CA GLU A 80 -4.56 5.70 -24.34
C GLU A 80 -4.95 4.29 -23.88
N ASP A 81 -5.78 3.62 -24.65
CA ASP A 81 -6.23 2.26 -24.38
C ASP A 81 -5.16 1.21 -24.72
N ALA A 82 -5.47 -0.07 -24.47
CA ALA A 82 -4.57 -1.19 -24.74
C ALA A 82 -4.27 -1.40 -26.25
N ALA A 83 -5.10 -0.85 -27.14
CA ALA A 83 -4.90 -0.89 -28.57
C ALA A 83 -4.06 0.30 -29.08
N GLY A 84 -3.65 1.22 -28.19
CA GLY A 84 -2.92 2.44 -28.54
C GLY A 84 -3.82 3.58 -29.00
N THR A 85 -5.16 3.43 -28.88
CA THR A 85 -6.10 4.49 -29.28
C THR A 85 -6.16 5.57 -28.23
N LEU A 86 -6.05 6.83 -28.67
CA LEU A 86 -6.15 8.00 -27.81
C LEU A 86 -7.59 8.48 -27.71
N HIS A 87 -8.17 8.35 -26.52
CA HIS A 87 -9.51 8.82 -26.17
C HIS A 87 -9.42 10.19 -25.49
N ARG A 88 -9.88 11.24 -26.17
CA ARG A 88 -10.05 12.56 -25.57
C ARG A 88 -11.45 12.66 -24.95
N ILE A 89 -11.49 12.84 -23.64
CA ILE A 89 -12.73 12.85 -22.87
C ILE A 89 -12.99 14.28 -22.38
N PRO A 90 -14.07 14.95 -22.84
CA PRO A 90 -14.40 16.27 -22.34
C PRO A 90 -14.63 16.22 -20.82
N VAL A 91 -14.02 17.12 -20.08
CA VAL A 91 -14.08 17.17 -18.60
C VAL A 91 -15.55 17.16 -18.10
N ARG A 92 -16.43 17.90 -18.77
CA ARG A 92 -17.87 17.94 -18.47
C ARG A 92 -18.61 16.61 -18.69
N ALA A 93 -18.02 15.66 -19.40
CA ALA A 93 -18.59 14.32 -19.61
C ALA A 93 -18.10 13.33 -18.57
N VAL A 94 -17.05 13.64 -17.82
CA VAL A 94 -16.48 12.72 -16.83
C VAL A 94 -17.43 12.55 -15.66
N VAL A 95 -17.85 11.32 -15.41
CA VAL A 95 -18.63 10.92 -14.24
C VAL A 95 -17.71 10.64 -13.05
N VAL A 96 -16.63 9.89 -13.30
CA VAL A 96 -15.62 9.57 -12.29
C VAL A 96 -14.35 9.04 -12.96
N LEU A 97 -13.19 9.45 -12.45
CA LEU A 97 -11.91 8.84 -12.75
C LEU A 97 -11.44 8.01 -11.56
N LYS A 98 -10.89 6.83 -11.84
CA LYS A 98 -10.24 5.97 -10.85
C LYS A 98 -8.88 5.53 -11.39
N THR A 99 -7.81 5.78 -10.62
CA THR A 99 -6.50 5.19 -10.92
C THR A 99 -6.51 3.69 -10.69
N LEU A 100 -5.80 2.97 -11.54
CA LEU A 100 -5.67 1.52 -11.50
C LEU A 100 -4.21 1.14 -11.27
N PRO A 101 -3.93 -0.04 -10.70
CA PRO A 101 -2.59 -0.62 -10.73
C PRO A 101 -2.06 -0.71 -12.18
N ALA A 102 -0.75 -0.67 -12.35
CA ALA A 102 -0.11 -0.75 -13.67
C ALA A 102 -0.53 -2.03 -14.43
N ALA A 103 -0.70 -3.15 -13.69
CA ALA A 103 -1.28 -4.39 -14.19
C ALA A 103 -2.47 -4.82 -13.31
N PRO A 104 -3.38 -5.69 -13.82
CA PRO A 104 -4.42 -6.28 -12.99
C PRO A 104 -3.79 -7.11 -11.87
N VAL A 105 -4.06 -6.74 -10.62
CA VAL A 105 -3.54 -7.48 -9.46
C VAL A 105 -4.33 -8.79 -9.32
N ARG A 106 -3.62 -9.93 -9.32
CA ARG A 106 -4.19 -11.25 -9.10
C ARG A 106 -4.12 -11.63 -7.61
N SER A 107 -4.95 -12.58 -7.17
CA SER A 107 -4.84 -13.10 -5.80
C SER A 107 -3.49 -13.77 -5.51
N SER A 108 -2.83 -14.34 -6.52
CA SER A 108 -1.45 -14.85 -6.44
C SER A 108 -0.44 -13.73 -6.14
N ASP A 109 -0.62 -12.56 -6.78
CA ASP A 109 0.29 -11.43 -6.59
C ASP A 109 0.13 -10.84 -5.18
N ILE A 110 -1.13 -10.75 -4.68
CA ILE A 110 -1.39 -10.36 -3.29
C ILE A 110 -0.68 -11.32 -2.32
N ARG A 111 -0.84 -12.64 -2.53
CA ARG A 111 -0.17 -13.64 -1.68
C ARG A 111 1.35 -13.54 -1.75
N ALA A 112 1.92 -13.25 -2.91
CA ALA A 112 3.36 -13.11 -3.08
C ALA A 112 3.91 -11.94 -2.24
N VAL A 113 3.28 -10.76 -2.33
CA VAL A 113 3.67 -9.57 -1.55
C VAL A 113 3.46 -9.80 -0.05
N GLU A 114 2.33 -10.40 0.34
CA GLU A 114 2.05 -10.68 1.76
C GLU A 114 2.96 -11.79 2.31
N ALA A 115 3.39 -12.75 1.50
CA ALA A 115 4.38 -13.76 1.89
C ALA A 115 5.76 -13.11 2.10
N ALA A 116 6.20 -12.24 1.19
CA ALA A 116 7.43 -11.47 1.36
C ALA A 116 7.37 -10.57 2.61
N THR A 117 6.21 -9.96 2.88
CA THR A 117 5.98 -9.20 4.12
C THR A 117 6.07 -10.10 5.35
N ALA A 118 5.48 -11.29 5.30
CA ALA A 118 5.54 -12.25 6.40
C ALA A 118 6.98 -12.71 6.67
N ALA A 119 7.76 -12.95 5.63
CA ALA A 119 9.18 -13.28 5.73
C ALA A 119 10.01 -12.11 6.29
N ALA A 120 9.67 -10.86 5.96
CA ALA A 120 10.30 -9.65 6.50
C ALA A 120 9.97 -9.39 7.99
N PHE A 121 8.93 -10.05 8.52
CA PHE A 121 8.48 -9.97 9.92
C PHE A 121 8.09 -11.37 10.44
N PRO A 122 9.05 -12.30 10.56
CA PRO A 122 8.76 -13.72 10.76
C PRO A 122 8.16 -14.06 12.13
N GLY A 123 8.31 -13.21 13.13
CA GLY A 123 8.00 -13.52 14.52
C GLY A 123 9.04 -14.47 15.15
N LEU A 124 8.79 -14.93 16.35
CA LEU A 124 9.63 -15.93 17.07
C LEU A 124 9.20 -17.35 16.69
N GLU A 125 7.88 -17.56 16.59
CA GLU A 125 7.27 -18.81 16.14
C GLU A 125 6.23 -18.54 15.07
N HIS A 126 6.05 -19.52 14.19
CA HIS A 126 5.00 -19.48 13.19
C HIS A 126 4.43 -20.87 12.91
N ARG A 127 3.18 -20.90 12.49
CA ARG A 127 2.45 -22.13 12.13
C ARG A 127 1.52 -21.89 10.96
N ASN A 128 1.50 -22.80 10.02
CA ASN A 128 0.47 -22.82 8.98
C ASN A 128 -0.78 -23.55 9.51
N ILE A 129 -1.89 -22.85 9.57
CA ILE A 129 -3.17 -23.35 10.09
C ILE A 129 -4.21 -23.19 8.99
N GLY A 130 -4.57 -24.26 8.29
CA GLY A 130 -5.55 -24.22 7.20
C GLY A 130 -5.21 -23.22 6.09
N GLY A 131 -3.92 -23.00 5.81
CA GLY A 131 -3.45 -22.01 4.84
C GLY A 131 -3.26 -20.59 5.40
N TRP A 132 -3.58 -20.36 6.67
CA TRP A 132 -3.25 -19.13 7.39
C TRP A 132 -1.89 -19.27 8.06
N LEU A 133 -0.96 -18.38 7.75
CA LEU A 133 0.32 -18.29 8.43
C LEU A 133 0.16 -17.45 9.71
N ALA A 134 -0.02 -18.14 10.85
CA ALA A 134 -0.04 -17.51 12.16
C ALA A 134 1.41 -17.29 12.63
N ARG A 135 1.70 -16.09 13.12
CA ARG A 135 3.03 -15.67 13.61
C ARG A 135 2.90 -15.11 15.01
N ALA A 136 3.73 -15.58 15.92
CA ALA A 136 3.87 -15.09 17.28
C ALA A 136 5.28 -14.52 17.45
N GLY A 137 5.36 -13.24 17.72
CA GLY A 137 6.60 -12.53 18.04
C GLY A 137 6.60 -12.08 19.50
N ASP A 138 7.18 -10.91 19.74
CA ASP A 138 7.27 -10.28 21.06
C ASP A 138 6.07 -9.39 21.43
N GLY A 139 4.98 -9.44 20.66
CA GLY A 139 3.79 -8.61 20.86
C GLY A 139 3.92 -7.16 20.39
N ILE A 140 5.10 -6.70 19.97
CA ILE A 140 5.38 -5.29 19.64
C ILE A 140 4.72 -4.85 18.34
N THR A 141 4.87 -5.62 17.26
CA THR A 141 4.31 -5.24 15.96
C THR A 141 3.17 -6.16 15.52
N GLU A 142 2.14 -5.61 14.89
CA GLU A 142 1.06 -6.41 14.31
C GLU A 142 1.57 -7.34 13.20
N ARG A 143 2.61 -6.93 12.47
CA ARG A 143 3.19 -7.68 11.35
C ARG A 143 3.84 -8.99 11.80
N SER A 144 4.48 -9.01 12.96
CA SER A 144 5.07 -10.22 13.56
C SER A 144 4.09 -11.01 14.43
N ASN A 145 2.89 -10.48 14.71
CA ASN A 145 1.94 -11.01 15.66
C ASN A 145 0.53 -11.07 15.07
N SER A 146 0.40 -11.59 13.85
CA SER A 146 -0.89 -11.76 13.18
C SER A 146 -0.89 -12.98 12.26
N ALA A 147 -2.07 -13.56 12.05
CA ALA A 147 -2.30 -14.62 11.06
C ALA A 147 -2.70 -14.00 9.71
N VAL A 148 -2.07 -14.41 8.63
CA VAL A 148 -2.31 -13.94 7.26
C VAL A 148 -2.68 -15.09 6.33
N PRO A 149 -3.70 -14.95 5.43
CA PRO A 149 -4.18 -16.02 4.56
C PRO A 149 -3.29 -16.16 3.31
N LEU A 150 -2.28 -17.00 3.35
CA LEU A 150 -1.33 -17.20 2.24
C LEU A 150 -1.65 -18.45 1.38
N GLY A 151 -2.40 -19.40 1.92
CA GLY A 151 -2.77 -20.62 1.19
C GLY A 151 -3.71 -20.34 0.00
N PRO A 152 -3.64 -21.12 -1.08
CA PRO A 152 -4.44 -20.89 -2.30
C PRO A 152 -5.95 -20.97 -2.05
N GLY A 153 -6.40 -21.78 -1.09
CA GLY A 153 -7.81 -21.99 -0.74
C GLY A 153 -8.39 -20.97 0.23
N THR A 154 -7.60 -20.13 0.89
CA THR A 154 -8.06 -19.25 1.97
C THR A 154 -9.11 -18.21 1.56
N GLY A 155 -9.17 -17.87 0.27
CA GLY A 155 -10.17 -16.94 -0.27
C GLY A 155 -11.59 -17.54 -0.39
N THR A 156 -11.75 -18.84 -0.18
CA THR A 156 -13.02 -19.58 -0.33
C THR A 156 -13.34 -20.53 0.83
N SER A 157 -12.32 -20.94 1.59
CA SER A 157 -12.49 -21.84 2.74
C SER A 157 -12.80 -21.04 4.02
N PRO A 158 -13.60 -21.58 4.95
CA PRO A 158 -13.82 -20.97 6.26
C PRO A 158 -12.50 -20.67 6.99
N VAL A 159 -12.50 -19.62 7.80
CA VAL A 159 -11.35 -19.27 8.66
C VAL A 159 -11.24 -20.34 9.76
N PRO A 160 -10.08 -20.99 9.96
CA PRO A 160 -9.85 -21.95 11.05
C PRO A 160 -9.62 -21.19 12.37
N LEU A 161 -10.67 -20.46 12.82
CA LEU A 161 -10.55 -19.48 13.89
C LEU A 161 -10.20 -20.11 15.23
N ALA A 162 -10.79 -21.28 15.54
CA ALA A 162 -10.55 -21.98 16.80
C ALA A 162 -9.07 -22.38 16.97
N GLU A 163 -8.46 -22.89 15.89
CA GLU A 163 -7.06 -23.30 15.91
C GLU A 163 -6.12 -22.08 15.93
N ILE A 164 -6.50 -20.98 15.26
CA ILE A 164 -5.76 -19.71 15.32
C ILE A 164 -5.83 -19.13 16.75
N HIS A 165 -7.00 -19.15 17.39
CA HIS A 165 -7.14 -18.76 18.79
C HIS A 165 -6.28 -19.61 19.72
N ALA A 166 -6.28 -20.93 19.53
CA ALA A 166 -5.46 -21.84 20.34
C ALA A 166 -3.96 -21.53 20.19
N PHE A 167 -3.50 -21.21 18.97
CA PHE A 167 -2.12 -20.81 18.72
C PHE A 167 -1.76 -19.52 19.47
N TYR A 168 -2.55 -18.43 19.35
CA TYR A 168 -2.24 -17.17 20.02
C TYR A 168 -2.32 -17.29 21.54
N ARG A 169 -3.28 -18.03 22.06
CA ARG A 169 -3.44 -18.29 23.49
C ARG A 169 -2.23 -19.02 24.09
N SER A 170 -1.63 -19.97 23.33
CA SER A 170 -0.41 -20.67 23.80
C SER A 170 0.82 -19.76 23.88
N HIS A 171 0.75 -18.54 23.33
CA HIS A 171 1.82 -17.54 23.37
C HIS A 171 1.45 -16.31 24.22
N ASP A 172 0.37 -16.36 24.97
CA ASP A 172 -0.16 -15.22 25.76
C ASP A 172 -0.39 -13.96 24.90
N LEU A 173 -0.74 -14.14 23.61
CA LEU A 173 -0.98 -13.09 22.66
C LEU A 173 -2.45 -12.99 22.27
N PRO A 174 -2.97 -11.76 22.02
CA PRO A 174 -4.30 -11.60 21.49
C PRO A 174 -4.36 -12.07 20.02
N THR A 175 -5.50 -12.69 19.65
CA THR A 175 -5.71 -13.15 18.28
C THR A 175 -5.85 -11.99 17.33
N ARG A 176 -4.95 -11.90 16.38
CA ARG A 176 -4.97 -10.91 15.31
C ARG A 176 -4.99 -11.58 13.94
N LEU A 177 -5.89 -11.09 13.08
CA LEU A 177 -5.95 -11.48 11.68
C LEU A 177 -5.51 -10.31 10.81
N LEU A 178 -4.59 -10.54 9.89
CA LEU A 178 -4.28 -9.62 8.81
C LEU A 178 -5.14 -9.98 7.61
N LEU A 179 -5.97 -9.06 7.17
CA LEU A 179 -7.01 -9.28 6.16
C LEU A 179 -6.70 -8.50 4.87
N PRO A 180 -5.91 -9.08 3.96
CA PRO A 180 -5.72 -8.50 2.62
C PRO A 180 -6.98 -8.66 1.76
N ASP A 181 -7.20 -7.70 0.87
CA ASP A 181 -8.29 -7.73 -0.11
C ASP A 181 -8.34 -9.08 -0.85
N ARG A 182 -9.55 -9.53 -1.18
CA ARG A 182 -9.85 -10.75 -1.96
C ARG A 182 -9.47 -12.07 -1.31
N ILE A 183 -8.24 -12.21 -0.78
CA ILE A 183 -7.74 -13.49 -0.25
C ILE A 183 -8.24 -13.78 1.17
N SER A 184 -8.84 -12.79 1.84
CA SER A 184 -9.43 -12.92 3.18
C SER A 184 -10.97 -12.83 3.20
N ARG A 185 -11.66 -12.97 2.07
CA ARG A 185 -13.12 -12.86 1.99
C ARG A 185 -13.90 -13.67 3.03
N PRO A 186 -13.55 -14.94 3.33
CA PRO A 186 -14.24 -15.71 4.35
C PRO A 186 -14.17 -15.12 5.77
N ALA A 187 -13.25 -14.18 6.02
CA ALA A 187 -13.15 -13.48 7.29
C ALA A 187 -14.04 -12.21 7.36
N GLU A 188 -14.65 -11.77 6.26
CA GLU A 188 -15.50 -10.57 6.25
C GLU A 188 -16.67 -10.62 7.26
N PRO A 189 -17.37 -11.76 7.44
CA PRO A 189 -18.44 -11.87 8.45
C PRO A 189 -17.95 -11.62 9.87
N LEU A 190 -16.69 -11.96 10.19
CA LEU A 190 -16.11 -11.74 11.51
C LEU A 190 -16.04 -10.26 11.87
N LEU A 191 -15.97 -9.38 10.88
CA LEU A 191 -15.88 -7.94 11.09
C LEU A 191 -17.14 -7.33 11.71
N GLY A 192 -18.28 -8.02 11.65
CA GLY A 192 -19.55 -7.59 12.23
C GLY A 192 -19.77 -8.08 13.66
N LEU A 193 -18.91 -8.95 14.19
CA LEU A 193 -19.10 -9.56 15.49
C LEU A 193 -18.78 -8.59 16.64
N PRO A 194 -19.50 -8.72 17.78
CA PRO A 194 -19.26 -7.89 18.95
C PRO A 194 -17.83 -8.03 19.47
N GLY A 195 -17.24 -6.92 19.92
CA GLY A 195 -15.89 -6.90 20.49
C GLY A 195 -14.75 -6.92 19.49
N VAL A 196 -15.02 -7.15 18.20
CA VAL A 196 -13.98 -7.10 17.14
C VAL A 196 -13.50 -5.67 16.94
N ARG A 197 -12.19 -5.46 17.05
CA ARG A 197 -11.56 -4.14 16.85
C ARG A 197 -10.78 -4.12 15.54
N ARG A 198 -11.09 -3.13 14.71
CA ARG A 198 -10.45 -2.94 13.39
C ARG A 198 -9.33 -1.92 13.51
N GLY A 199 -8.13 -2.28 13.08
CA GLY A 199 -7.03 -1.34 12.89
C GLY A 199 -7.25 -0.41 11.70
N PRO A 200 -6.33 0.53 11.46
CA PRO A 200 -6.38 1.41 10.31
C PRO A 200 -6.32 0.62 9.00
N GLU A 201 -6.88 1.20 7.94
CA GLU A 201 -6.69 0.67 6.59
C GLU A 201 -5.28 0.98 6.12
N ILE A 202 -4.61 -0.03 5.61
CA ILE A 202 -3.26 0.04 5.06
C ILE A 202 -3.34 -0.13 3.55
N ILE A 203 -2.70 0.77 2.82
CA ILE A 203 -2.48 0.62 1.39
C ILE A 203 -1.11 -0.04 1.22
N VAL A 204 -1.09 -1.19 0.57
CA VAL A 204 0.12 -1.83 0.10
C VAL A 204 0.40 -1.29 -1.31
N MET A 205 1.55 -0.68 -1.47
CA MET A 205 1.98 -0.12 -2.74
C MET A 205 3.17 -0.92 -3.26
N THR A 206 3.22 -1.12 -4.57
CA THR A 206 4.33 -1.83 -5.22
C THR A 206 4.94 -1.01 -6.35
N ARG A 207 6.18 -1.33 -6.65
CA ARG A 207 6.92 -0.85 -7.79
C ARG A 207 7.77 -1.98 -8.36
N ASP A 208 7.73 -2.14 -9.67
CA ASP A 208 8.68 -2.97 -10.42
C ASP A 208 10.08 -2.31 -10.38
N LEU A 209 11.12 -3.07 -10.13
CA LEU A 209 12.51 -2.62 -10.13
C LEU A 209 13.19 -2.85 -11.50
N GLY A 210 12.55 -3.66 -12.37
CA GLY A 210 13.06 -3.97 -13.71
C GLY A 210 14.30 -4.87 -13.72
N ASP A 211 14.59 -5.43 -14.89
CA ASP A 211 15.80 -6.24 -15.11
C ASP A 211 16.99 -5.38 -15.60
N GLY A 212 17.00 -4.08 -15.29
CA GLY A 212 18.05 -3.16 -15.73
C GLY A 212 17.56 -2.01 -16.64
N ASP A 213 18.44 -1.16 -16.99
CA ASP A 213 18.40 0.20 -17.51
C ASP A 213 17.45 0.60 -18.66
N VAL A 214 16.51 -0.22 -19.11
CA VAL A 214 15.73 0.07 -20.33
C VAL A 214 14.22 -0.07 -20.09
N GLY A 215 13.51 1.05 -20.11
CA GLY A 215 12.05 1.08 -20.14
C GLY A 215 11.40 2.00 -19.10
N PRO A 216 10.04 2.06 -19.04
CA PRO A 216 9.30 2.92 -18.12
C PRO A 216 9.46 2.53 -16.63
N THR A 217 10.10 1.42 -16.34
CA THR A 217 10.44 0.90 -15.00
C THR A 217 11.85 1.23 -14.53
N ALA A 218 12.64 1.95 -15.32
CA ALA A 218 13.99 2.36 -14.92
C ALA A 218 14.00 3.00 -13.53
N LEU A 219 15.01 2.62 -12.73
CA LEU A 219 15.19 3.20 -11.40
C LEU A 219 15.43 4.71 -11.53
N PRO A 220 14.83 5.54 -10.66
CA PRO A 220 15.09 6.96 -10.70
C PRO A 220 16.57 7.22 -10.40
N THR A 221 17.17 8.16 -11.10
CA THR A 221 18.52 8.62 -10.75
C THR A 221 18.52 9.09 -9.30
N VAL A 222 19.52 8.67 -8.53
CA VAL A 222 19.69 9.16 -7.16
C VAL A 222 19.84 10.68 -7.21
N PRO A 223 18.92 11.44 -6.59
CA PRO A 223 19.03 12.91 -6.62
C PRO A 223 20.33 13.33 -5.95
N GLY A 224 20.94 14.40 -6.48
CA GLY A 224 22.00 15.09 -5.76
C GLY A 224 21.50 15.65 -4.40
N PRO A 225 22.41 16.09 -3.53
CA PRO A 225 22.02 16.75 -2.29
C PRO A 225 21.10 17.93 -2.60
N PRO A 226 20.05 18.18 -1.76
CA PRO A 226 19.18 19.33 -1.94
C PRO A 226 19.95 20.65 -1.98
N VAL A 227 19.61 21.51 -2.93
CA VAL A 227 20.34 22.77 -3.21
C VAL A 227 20.40 23.71 -1.99
N ASP A 228 19.39 23.63 -1.10
CA ASP A 228 19.27 24.49 0.09
C ASP A 228 19.85 23.84 1.36
N LEU A 229 20.63 22.76 1.22
CA LEU A 229 21.19 22.05 2.34
C LEU A 229 22.60 22.56 2.61
N ALA A 230 22.73 23.47 3.57
CA ALA A 230 24.06 23.84 4.12
C ALA A 230 24.59 22.65 4.93
N GLY A 231 25.83 22.23 4.65
CA GLY A 231 26.50 21.14 5.35
C GLY A 231 26.84 19.95 4.42
N ARG A 232 27.72 19.07 4.93
CA ARG A 232 28.16 17.86 4.24
C ARG A 232 27.13 16.75 4.41
N LEU A 233 26.42 16.42 3.33
CA LEU A 233 25.48 15.30 3.30
C LEU A 233 26.23 14.00 2.97
N GLU A 234 25.97 12.96 3.76
CA GLU A 234 26.41 11.60 3.49
C GLU A 234 25.21 10.65 3.55
N LEU A 235 25.17 9.68 2.64
CA LEU A 235 24.19 8.60 2.62
C LEU A 235 24.93 7.28 2.69
N ARG A 236 24.54 6.41 3.62
CA ARG A 236 25.07 5.05 3.71
C ARG A 236 23.99 4.05 4.08
N ILE A 237 24.24 2.78 3.79
CA ILE A 237 23.38 1.66 4.15
C ILE A 237 24.26 0.67 4.90
N ASP A 238 23.93 0.46 6.17
CA ASP A 238 24.68 -0.38 7.10
C ASP A 238 23.94 -1.71 7.29
N ASP A 239 24.67 -2.76 7.70
CA ASP A 239 24.10 -4.09 7.98
C ASP A 239 23.40 -4.12 9.35
N GLN A 240 23.72 -3.18 10.23
CA GLN A 240 23.16 -3.07 11.57
C GLN A 240 22.87 -1.61 11.92
N PRO A 241 21.83 -1.33 12.73
CA PRO A 241 21.59 0.00 13.25
C PRO A 241 22.52 0.30 14.43
N ASP A 242 22.89 1.55 14.60
CA ASP A 242 23.49 2.08 15.82
C ASP A 242 22.49 2.90 16.64
N ASP A 243 22.92 3.41 17.81
CA ASP A 243 22.06 4.15 18.73
C ASP A 243 21.45 5.41 18.09
N GLU A 244 22.19 6.14 17.22
CA GLU A 244 21.66 7.32 16.53
C GLU A 244 20.57 6.94 15.52
N TRP A 245 20.75 5.83 14.82
CA TRP A 245 19.74 5.30 13.91
C TRP A 245 18.47 4.90 14.68
N LEU A 246 18.64 4.21 15.81
CA LEU A 246 17.55 3.75 16.68
C LEU A 246 16.77 4.90 17.31
N GLN A 247 17.44 5.98 17.69
CA GLN A 247 16.79 7.19 18.27
C GLN A 247 15.83 7.87 17.28
N LEU A 248 16.10 7.77 15.98
CA LEU A 248 15.22 8.37 14.97
C LEU A 248 14.14 7.39 14.48
N TYR A 249 14.33 6.10 14.73
CA TYR A 249 13.41 5.06 14.29
C TYR A 249 12.25 4.87 15.27
N HIS A 250 11.05 5.27 14.83
CA HIS A 250 9.83 5.14 15.64
C HIS A 250 8.81 4.21 14.97
N PHE A 251 8.11 3.44 15.77
CA PHE A 251 6.93 2.69 15.37
C PHE A 251 5.69 3.34 15.99
N ARG A 252 4.83 3.94 15.17
CA ARG A 252 3.64 4.68 15.61
C ARG A 252 3.95 5.82 16.61
N GLY A 253 5.11 6.44 16.48
CA GLY A 253 5.55 7.53 17.34
C GLY A 253 6.32 7.12 18.59
N GLU A 254 6.46 5.81 18.85
CA GLU A 254 7.22 5.28 19.99
C GLU A 254 8.53 4.63 19.50
N PRO A 255 9.62 4.73 20.27
CA PRO A 255 10.87 4.05 19.97
C PRO A 255 10.66 2.53 19.93
N LEU A 256 11.25 1.86 18.95
CA LEU A 256 11.27 0.41 18.93
C LEU A 256 12.31 -0.10 19.92
N PRO A 257 11.96 -1.10 20.77
CA PRO A 257 12.95 -1.73 21.64
C PRO A 257 14.09 -2.35 20.80
N GLU A 258 15.32 -2.15 21.22
CA GLU A 258 16.51 -2.65 20.53
C GLU A 258 16.46 -4.18 20.32
N HIS A 259 15.95 -4.94 21.29
CA HIS A 259 15.80 -6.37 21.19
C HIS A 259 14.90 -6.82 20.03
N ALA A 260 13.86 -6.03 19.69
CA ALA A 260 12.95 -6.34 18.58
C ALA A 260 13.67 -6.32 17.23
N LEU A 261 14.59 -5.38 17.04
CA LEU A 261 15.40 -5.31 15.81
C LEU A 261 16.46 -6.39 15.76
N ARG A 262 17.07 -6.75 16.89
CA ARG A 262 18.02 -7.88 16.98
C ARG A 262 17.34 -9.20 16.68
N LEU A 263 16.17 -9.46 17.24
CA LEU A 263 15.37 -10.65 16.95
C LEU A 263 15.01 -10.74 15.46
N LEU A 264 14.62 -9.63 14.88
CA LEU A 264 14.30 -9.58 13.47
C LEU A 264 15.51 -9.88 12.60
N ALA A 265 16.67 -9.28 12.87
CA ALA A 265 17.91 -9.52 12.16
C ALA A 265 18.35 -11.00 12.28
N ALA A 266 18.18 -11.61 13.45
CA ALA A 266 18.55 -13.01 13.69
C ALA A 266 17.63 -14.04 13.02
N ARG A 267 16.39 -13.65 12.63
CA ARG A 267 15.36 -14.55 12.11
C ARG A 267 15.02 -14.31 10.63
N LEU A 268 15.50 -13.23 10.06
CA LEU A 268 15.21 -12.89 8.67
C LEU A 268 16.00 -13.81 7.74
N ASP A 269 15.28 -14.49 6.86
CA ASP A 269 15.88 -15.19 5.72
C ASP A 269 15.88 -14.25 4.51
N GLY A 270 16.98 -13.53 4.31
CA GLY A 270 17.12 -12.54 3.26
C GLY A 270 18.12 -11.44 3.60
N ALA A 271 18.18 -10.38 2.78
CA ALA A 271 19.03 -9.23 3.02
C ALA A 271 18.31 -8.19 3.90
N LEU A 272 19.07 -7.53 4.78
CA LEU A 272 18.60 -6.48 5.68
C LEU A 272 19.56 -5.30 5.58
N GLY A 273 19.03 -4.08 5.40
CA GLY A 273 19.82 -2.87 5.30
C GLY A 273 19.20 -1.72 6.09
N PHE A 274 20.05 -0.95 6.76
CA PHE A 274 19.71 0.20 7.58
C PHE A 274 20.28 1.46 6.95
N ALA A 275 19.47 2.13 6.12
CA ALA A 275 19.90 3.34 5.46
C ALA A 275 19.79 4.55 6.37
N ARG A 276 20.77 5.45 6.26
CA ARG A 276 20.75 6.75 6.92
C ARG A 276 21.29 7.86 6.02
N ILE A 277 20.79 9.05 6.26
CA ILE A 277 21.39 10.29 5.80
C ILE A 277 21.89 11.05 7.01
N THR A 278 23.15 11.48 6.94
CA THR A 278 23.74 12.42 7.91
C THR A 278 24.00 13.76 7.26
N VAL A 279 23.92 14.83 8.04
CA VAL A 279 24.38 16.17 7.67
C VAL A 279 25.33 16.65 8.76
N ASP A 280 26.56 16.99 8.38
CA ASP A 280 27.66 17.32 9.30
C ASP A 280 27.83 16.29 10.43
N GLY A 281 27.72 15.01 10.07
CA GLY A 281 27.86 13.87 10.98
C GLY A 281 26.62 13.56 11.82
N ARG A 282 25.55 14.36 11.79
CA ARG A 282 24.31 14.12 12.55
C ARG A 282 23.30 13.34 11.70
N THR A 283 22.74 12.26 12.22
CA THR A 283 21.67 11.48 11.55
C THR A 283 20.38 12.29 11.47
N VAL A 284 19.87 12.51 10.25
CA VAL A 284 18.69 13.35 9.97
C VAL A 284 17.57 12.59 9.27
N ALA A 285 17.85 11.43 8.65
CA ALA A 285 16.84 10.56 8.05
C ALA A 285 17.29 9.10 8.10
N VAL A 286 16.34 8.20 8.32
CA VAL A 286 16.58 6.76 8.38
C VAL A 286 15.48 5.98 7.67
N THR A 287 15.82 4.78 7.19
CA THR A 287 14.85 3.76 6.78
C THR A 287 15.47 2.37 6.86
N ARG A 288 14.61 1.36 7.00
CA ARG A 288 15.00 -0.05 6.95
C ARG A 288 14.47 -0.68 5.67
N GLY A 289 15.31 -1.42 4.96
CA GLY A 289 14.94 -2.27 3.84
C GLY A 289 15.18 -3.74 4.16
N THR A 290 14.32 -4.60 3.62
CA THR A 290 14.50 -6.06 3.65
C THR A 290 14.31 -6.61 2.25
N VAL A 291 15.14 -7.55 1.82
CA VAL A 291 14.89 -8.31 0.59
C VAL A 291 14.53 -9.73 0.97
N THR A 292 13.28 -10.09 0.72
CA THR A 292 12.69 -11.38 1.12
C THR A 292 11.90 -12.01 -0.01
N ALA A 293 11.73 -13.34 0.05
CA ALA A 293 11.05 -14.11 -0.98
C ALA A 293 9.53 -14.16 -0.78
N GLY A 294 8.78 -14.12 -1.88
CA GLY A 294 7.36 -14.35 -1.92
C GLY A 294 6.91 -14.81 -3.31
N GLY A 295 6.17 -15.92 -3.41
CA GLY A 295 5.67 -16.42 -4.70
C GLY A 295 6.74 -16.69 -5.75
N GLY A 296 7.95 -17.10 -5.32
CA GLY A 296 9.08 -17.38 -6.22
C GLY A 296 9.84 -16.14 -6.72
N ARG A 297 9.57 -14.96 -6.17
CA ARG A 297 10.24 -13.69 -6.50
C ARG A 297 10.82 -13.06 -5.24
N TYR A 298 11.84 -12.21 -5.40
CA TYR A 298 12.39 -11.40 -4.33
C TYR A 298 11.81 -10.00 -4.34
N PHE A 299 11.47 -9.51 -3.16
CA PHE A 299 10.87 -8.20 -2.95
C PHE A 299 11.69 -7.36 -1.98
N LEU A 300 11.97 -6.12 -2.34
CA LEU A 300 12.43 -5.12 -1.41
C LEU A 300 11.24 -4.58 -0.62
N GLY A 301 11.21 -4.82 0.70
CA GLY A 301 10.24 -4.22 1.61
C GLY A 301 10.80 -2.99 2.32
N TYR A 302 10.12 -1.85 2.23
CA TYR A 302 10.44 -0.67 3.04
C TYR A 302 9.76 -0.72 4.40
N SER A 303 10.45 -0.23 5.42
CA SER A 303 9.81 0.08 6.70
C SER A 303 10.46 1.29 7.36
N ALA A 304 9.64 2.06 8.09
CA ALA A 304 10.06 3.19 8.90
C ALA A 304 10.93 4.22 8.14
N VAL A 305 10.37 4.81 7.10
CA VAL A 305 10.97 6.00 6.49
C VAL A 305 10.72 7.18 7.43
N GLU A 306 11.74 7.62 8.15
CA GLU A 306 11.65 8.73 9.08
C GLU A 306 12.65 9.83 8.70
N VAL A 307 12.17 11.07 8.74
CA VAL A 307 12.99 12.27 8.55
C VAL A 307 12.78 13.16 9.77
N ALA A 308 13.85 13.57 10.42
CA ALA A 308 13.82 14.44 11.59
C ALA A 308 12.98 15.70 11.28
N PRO A 309 12.10 16.17 12.19
CA PRO A 309 11.15 17.24 11.91
C PRO A 309 11.74 18.49 11.28
N ALA A 310 12.89 18.95 11.78
CA ALA A 310 13.59 20.13 11.27
C ALA A 310 14.16 19.97 9.86
N TRP A 311 14.20 18.72 9.33
CA TRP A 311 14.78 18.36 8.04
C TRP A 311 13.74 17.92 7.01
N ARG A 312 12.47 17.91 7.38
CA ARG A 312 11.35 17.53 6.47
C ARG A 312 11.19 18.55 5.34
N ARG A 313 10.56 18.10 4.25
CA ARG A 313 10.24 18.90 3.05
C ARG A 313 11.48 19.42 2.27
N ARG A 314 12.63 18.80 2.48
CA ARG A 314 13.91 19.09 1.79
C ARG A 314 14.34 17.99 0.83
N GLY A 315 13.44 17.09 0.41
CA GLY A 315 13.77 16.00 -0.54
C GLY A 315 14.48 14.79 0.08
N LEU A 316 14.83 14.80 1.38
CA LEU A 316 15.59 13.71 2.01
C LEU A 316 14.86 12.36 1.97
N GLY A 317 13.53 12.35 2.10
CA GLY A 317 12.75 11.13 1.97
C GLY A 317 12.82 10.53 0.56
N THR A 318 12.86 11.38 -0.47
CA THR A 318 13.01 10.94 -1.86
C THR A 318 14.42 10.39 -2.09
N LEU A 319 15.44 11.09 -1.62
CA LEU A 319 16.83 10.65 -1.72
C LEU A 319 17.02 9.28 -1.05
N LEU A 320 16.57 9.15 0.20
CA LEU A 320 16.66 7.91 0.98
C LEU A 320 15.90 6.76 0.29
N GLY A 321 14.66 7.03 -0.15
CA GLY A 321 13.85 6.04 -0.86
C GLY A 321 14.48 5.59 -2.17
N THR A 322 15.04 6.51 -2.95
CA THR A 322 15.73 6.18 -4.21
C THR A 322 16.96 5.31 -3.95
N ALA A 323 17.79 5.66 -2.95
CA ALA A 323 18.96 4.87 -2.59
C ALA A 323 18.58 3.43 -2.18
N MET A 324 17.47 3.28 -1.42
CA MET A 324 16.97 1.95 -1.06
C MET A 324 16.47 1.14 -2.27
N LEU A 325 15.86 1.78 -3.28
CA LEU A 325 15.48 1.08 -4.52
C LEU A 325 16.70 0.49 -5.22
N HIS A 326 17.76 1.28 -5.34
CA HIS A 326 19.02 0.80 -5.93
C HIS A 326 19.66 -0.32 -5.10
N TRP A 327 19.67 -0.16 -3.78
CA TRP A 327 20.17 -1.22 -2.89
C TRP A 327 19.39 -2.51 -3.05
N GLY A 328 18.04 -2.45 -3.04
CA GLY A 328 17.20 -3.63 -3.19
C GLY A 328 17.39 -4.34 -4.52
N ALA A 329 17.50 -3.58 -5.63
CA ALA A 329 17.81 -4.14 -6.94
C ALA A 329 19.19 -4.83 -6.95
N ALA A 330 20.20 -4.21 -6.33
CA ALA A 330 21.54 -4.81 -6.20
C ALA A 330 21.53 -6.08 -5.32
N GLN A 331 20.56 -6.23 -4.41
CA GLN A 331 20.33 -7.45 -3.64
C GLN A 331 19.46 -8.48 -4.39
N GLY A 332 19.10 -8.24 -5.66
CA GLY A 332 18.33 -9.16 -6.50
C GLY A 332 16.81 -9.05 -6.35
N ALA A 333 16.29 -7.99 -5.74
CA ALA A 333 14.86 -7.77 -5.70
C ALA A 333 14.32 -7.37 -7.09
N ALA A 334 13.29 -8.08 -7.58
CA ALA A 334 12.59 -7.77 -8.83
C ALA A 334 11.52 -6.70 -8.65
N GLU A 335 10.95 -6.61 -7.47
CA GLU A 335 9.90 -5.67 -7.11
C GLU A 335 10.18 -5.05 -5.74
N SER A 336 9.62 -3.87 -5.50
CA SER A 336 9.59 -3.26 -4.17
C SER A 336 8.16 -3.08 -3.69
N TYR A 337 7.93 -3.24 -2.39
CA TYR A 337 6.67 -2.94 -1.74
C TYR A 337 6.86 -2.09 -0.48
N LEU A 338 5.80 -1.42 -0.11
CA LEU A 338 5.69 -0.71 1.16
C LEU A 338 4.24 -0.72 1.66
N GLN A 339 4.09 -0.40 2.93
CA GLN A 339 2.80 -0.32 3.60
C GLN A 339 2.61 1.06 4.20
N VAL A 340 1.54 1.75 3.82
CA VAL A 340 1.24 3.09 4.29
C VAL A 340 -0.20 3.18 4.78
N ILE A 341 -0.41 3.85 5.93
CA ILE A 341 -1.76 4.11 6.44
C ILE A 341 -2.52 4.96 5.41
N ALA A 342 -3.74 4.55 5.06
CA ALA A 342 -4.54 5.18 4.00
C ALA A 342 -4.75 6.70 4.21
N THR A 343 -4.72 7.16 5.46
CA THR A 343 -4.86 8.59 5.81
C THR A 343 -3.54 9.37 5.78
N ASN A 344 -2.38 8.70 5.63
CA ASN A 344 -1.07 9.36 5.55
C ASN A 344 -0.83 9.91 4.13
N LEU A 345 -1.42 11.05 3.81
CA LEU A 345 -1.34 11.68 2.48
C LEU A 345 0.10 12.07 2.11
N ALA A 346 0.90 12.51 3.09
CA ALA A 346 2.29 12.91 2.85
C ALA A 346 3.16 11.70 2.44
N GLY A 347 3.05 10.57 3.15
CA GLY A 347 3.75 9.34 2.80
C GLY A 347 3.31 8.82 1.42
N ARG A 348 2.01 8.81 1.15
CA ARG A 348 1.48 8.39 -0.16
C ARG A 348 2.01 9.24 -1.30
N GLY A 349 2.06 10.57 -1.12
CA GLY A 349 2.64 11.50 -2.10
C GLY A 349 4.12 11.22 -2.37
N LEU A 350 4.91 10.96 -1.32
CA LEU A 350 6.31 10.57 -1.45
C LEU A 350 6.45 9.28 -2.29
N TYR A 351 5.69 8.24 -1.97
CA TYR A 351 5.80 6.94 -2.63
C TYR A 351 5.29 6.96 -4.07
N HIS A 352 4.22 7.71 -4.36
CA HIS A 352 3.82 7.97 -5.74
C HIS A 352 4.93 8.71 -6.51
N GLY A 353 5.60 9.68 -5.88
CA GLY A 353 6.77 10.37 -6.45
C GLY A 353 7.93 9.42 -6.77
N LEU A 354 8.11 8.38 -5.98
CA LEU A 354 9.09 7.31 -6.20
C LEU A 354 8.61 6.23 -7.19
N GLY A 355 7.44 6.37 -7.81
CA GLY A 355 6.92 5.47 -8.83
C GLY A 355 6.11 4.29 -8.31
N PHE A 356 5.80 4.24 -7.02
CA PHE A 356 4.92 3.21 -6.47
C PHE A 356 3.46 3.45 -6.88
N SER A 357 2.73 2.36 -7.07
CA SER A 357 1.28 2.35 -7.31
C SER A 357 0.57 1.49 -6.27
N GLU A 358 -0.71 1.79 -6.01
CA GLU A 358 -1.53 0.97 -5.13
C GLU A 358 -1.68 -0.43 -5.72
N HIS A 359 -1.34 -1.46 -4.94
CA HIS A 359 -1.46 -2.86 -5.29
C HIS A 359 -2.72 -3.48 -4.69
N HIS A 360 -2.83 -3.48 -3.37
CA HIS A 360 -4.00 -3.96 -2.64
C HIS A 360 -4.08 -3.23 -1.29
N ARG A 361 -5.11 -3.54 -0.53
CA ARG A 361 -5.28 -3.02 0.83
C ARG A 361 -5.39 -4.17 1.81
N HIS A 362 -4.98 -3.90 3.03
CA HIS A 362 -5.21 -4.80 4.13
C HIS A 362 -5.55 -4.06 5.42
N ARG A 363 -5.96 -4.82 6.41
CA ARG A 363 -6.27 -4.33 7.74
C ARG A 363 -5.94 -5.39 8.76
N CYS A 364 -5.36 -4.99 9.88
CA CYS A 364 -5.22 -5.86 11.03
C CYS A 364 -6.50 -5.78 11.88
N VAL A 365 -7.00 -6.92 12.32
CA VAL A 365 -8.22 -7.03 13.12
C VAL A 365 -7.93 -7.84 14.36
N LEU A 366 -8.31 -7.31 15.51
CA LEU A 366 -8.26 -8.00 16.79
C LEU A 366 -9.58 -8.74 17.00
N ILE A 367 -9.50 -10.03 17.21
CA ILE A 367 -10.64 -10.91 17.46
C ILE A 367 -10.65 -11.26 18.96
N PRO A 368 -11.74 -11.01 19.69
CA PRO A 368 -11.86 -11.43 21.11
C PRO A 368 -11.99 -12.94 21.23
N ASP A 369 -11.53 -13.50 22.35
CA ASP A 369 -11.58 -14.94 22.61
C ASP A 369 -13.00 -15.51 22.80
N THR A 370 -13.99 -14.63 22.84
CA THR A 370 -15.43 -14.98 22.99
C THR A 370 -16.14 -15.20 21.65
N VAL A 371 -15.43 -15.14 20.55
CA VAL A 371 -15.96 -15.32 19.17
C VAL A 371 -15.70 -16.74 18.66
#